data_227b745e792f214024807fe5e5679a73
#
_entry.id   227b745e792f214024807fe5e5679a73
#
_cell.length_a   1.000
_cell.length_b   1.000
_cell.length_c   1.000
_cell.angle_alpha   90.00
_cell.angle_beta   90.00
_cell.angle_gamma   90.00
#
_symmetry.space_group_name_H-M   'P 1'
#
loop_
_entity.id
_entity.type
_entity.pdbx_description
1 polymer ?
#
loop_
_entity_poly.entity_id
_entity_poly.type
_entity_poly.pdbx_seq_one_letter_code
_entity_poly.pdbx_strand_id
1 'polypeptide(L)'
;MKALFIGGTGTISSAITRLAVQQGWEIYHLNRGTRKLEFKGVTQIKCDIRTEKPEDIRKKLEKTLGDVKPAAQSGFVSKLLSKITGSKNKPEENVTQKKLAQFDVVVDFIAFVPDHVQKDFEIFNGLCRQFIFISSASAYQKPPSNYLVTESTPLANPYWQYSRDKIICEEVLMERYRDTGFPITIVRPSHTYDERSVPLGVHGKNGSWQVLKRMIDGKPVIIHGDGTSLWTLTHNSDFANAFIRLMGNIHAIGEVVHITSDESLTWNQIYQIIADALSIELKAVHISSEFLTARSKDKYDFEGGLIGDKANSVVFDNTKIKRLAPGFCAKVRADEGIRMTIMNVLAYKELQKEDPEFDDWCDNIIAGLPLNADT
;
A
#
# COMPACT_ATOMS: atom_id res chain seq x y z
N MET A 1 -7.15 -17.77 12.08
CA MET A 1 -7.14 -17.61 10.60
C MET A 1 -5.70 -17.58 10.12
N LYS A 2 -5.45 -18.04 8.88
CA LYS A 2 -4.14 -18.10 8.24
C LYS A 2 -4.02 -17.06 7.15
N ALA A 3 -2.96 -16.25 7.17
CA ALA A 3 -2.71 -15.28 6.09
C ALA A 3 -1.29 -15.40 5.53
N LEU A 4 -1.18 -15.29 4.20
CA LEU A 4 0.09 -15.22 3.48
C LEU A 4 0.31 -13.78 2.99
N PHE A 5 1.45 -13.19 3.36
CA PHE A 5 1.85 -11.86 2.92
C PHE A 5 3.04 -11.94 1.97
N ILE A 6 2.82 -11.52 0.74
CA ILE A 6 3.85 -11.41 -0.29
C ILE A 6 4.47 -10.02 -0.16
N GLY A 7 5.74 -9.95 0.30
CA GLY A 7 6.39 -8.66 0.59
C GLY A 7 6.09 -8.08 1.96
N GLY A 8 6.01 -8.90 3.01
CA GLY A 8 5.59 -8.55 4.39
C GLY A 8 6.47 -7.58 5.19
N THR A 9 7.48 -6.89 4.60
CA THR A 9 8.47 -6.06 5.31
C THR A 9 8.49 -4.58 4.89
N GLY A 10 7.49 -4.12 4.14
CA GLY A 10 7.33 -2.73 3.69
C GLY A 10 6.67 -1.82 4.74
N THR A 11 6.46 -0.54 4.41
CA THR A 11 5.80 0.46 5.26
C THR A 11 4.42 0.00 5.72
N ILE A 12 3.57 -0.41 4.80
CA ILE A 12 2.21 -0.88 5.07
C ILE A 12 2.23 -2.27 5.71
N SER A 13 2.92 -3.22 5.06
CA SER A 13 2.87 -4.63 5.45
C SER A 13 3.46 -4.91 6.83
N SER A 14 4.46 -4.15 7.28
CA SER A 14 5.06 -4.36 8.61
C SER A 14 4.10 -4.02 9.75
N ALA A 15 3.32 -2.96 9.63
CA ALA A 15 2.31 -2.59 10.63
C ALA A 15 1.16 -3.61 10.66
N ILE A 16 0.68 -4.04 9.48
CA ILE A 16 -0.35 -5.09 9.38
C ILE A 16 0.17 -6.40 9.98
N THR A 17 1.42 -6.80 9.70
CA THR A 17 2.03 -8.02 10.27
C THR A 17 2.03 -8.00 11.79
N ARG A 18 2.51 -6.89 12.41
CA ARG A 18 2.53 -6.76 13.88
C ARG A 18 1.13 -6.89 14.47
N LEU A 19 0.17 -6.16 13.90
CA LEU A 19 -1.22 -6.17 14.38
C LEU A 19 -1.88 -7.54 14.20
N ALA A 20 -1.67 -8.19 13.06
CA ALA A 20 -2.23 -9.52 12.77
C ALA A 20 -1.70 -10.57 13.76
N VAL A 21 -0.39 -10.58 14.02
CA VAL A 21 0.22 -11.47 15.03
C VAL A 21 -0.37 -11.20 16.42
N GLN A 22 -0.51 -9.93 16.83
CA GLN A 22 -1.12 -9.57 18.10
C GLN A 22 -2.57 -10.05 18.22
N GLN A 23 -3.30 -10.10 17.11
CA GLN A 23 -4.69 -10.60 17.06
C GLN A 23 -4.78 -12.12 16.89
N GLY A 24 -3.67 -12.86 16.96
CA GLY A 24 -3.65 -14.31 16.91
C GLY A 24 -3.80 -14.92 15.49
N TRP A 25 -3.49 -14.13 14.45
CA TRP A 25 -3.40 -14.68 13.09
C TRP A 25 -2.13 -15.53 12.95
N GLU A 26 -2.25 -16.62 12.25
CA GLU A 26 -1.11 -17.42 11.78
C GLU A 26 -0.58 -16.80 10.50
N ILE A 27 0.55 -16.09 10.60
CA ILE A 27 1.10 -15.28 9.50
C ILE A 27 2.28 -16.00 8.85
N TYR A 28 2.24 -16.03 7.52
CA TYR A 28 3.31 -16.49 6.65
C TYR A 28 3.80 -15.30 5.80
N HIS A 29 5.11 -15.12 5.71
CA HIS A 29 5.73 -14.19 4.78
C HIS A 29 6.40 -14.94 3.64
N LEU A 30 6.04 -14.60 2.40
CA LEU A 30 6.71 -15.05 1.20
C LEU A 30 7.64 -13.92 0.72
N ASN A 31 8.94 -14.10 0.96
CA ASN A 31 9.96 -13.08 0.73
C ASN A 31 11.23 -13.67 0.14
N ARG A 32 12.01 -12.84 -0.58
CA ARG A 32 13.35 -13.20 -1.09
C ARG A 32 14.39 -13.36 0.02
N GLY A 33 14.13 -12.84 1.22
CA GLY A 33 15.05 -12.86 2.36
C GLY A 33 16.17 -11.80 2.27
N THR A 34 15.99 -10.74 1.49
CA THR A 34 16.99 -9.67 1.33
C THR A 34 16.96 -8.64 2.45
N ARG A 35 15.83 -8.49 3.14
CA ARG A 35 15.68 -7.60 4.31
C ARG A 35 15.78 -8.40 5.60
N LYS A 36 16.58 -7.92 6.55
CA LYS A 36 16.78 -8.55 7.88
C LYS A 36 15.66 -8.25 8.90
N LEU A 37 14.49 -7.82 8.44
CA LEU A 37 13.37 -7.55 9.34
C LEU A 37 12.64 -8.87 9.64
N GLU A 38 12.76 -9.33 10.88
CA GLU A 38 12.10 -10.54 11.36
C GLU A 38 10.97 -10.17 12.33
N PHE A 39 9.88 -10.92 12.26
CA PHE A 39 8.75 -10.79 13.17
C PHE A 39 8.60 -12.09 13.96
N LYS A 40 8.57 -11.95 15.31
CA LYS A 40 8.29 -13.10 16.18
C LYS A 40 6.89 -13.65 15.88
N GLY A 41 6.78 -14.96 15.69
CA GLY A 41 5.50 -15.62 15.40
C GLY A 41 5.10 -15.62 13.94
N VAL A 42 5.99 -15.25 13.01
CA VAL A 42 5.76 -15.28 11.56
C VAL A 42 6.61 -16.37 10.92
N THR A 43 5.97 -17.24 10.15
CA THR A 43 6.67 -18.27 9.35
C THR A 43 7.20 -17.67 8.06
N GLN A 44 8.52 -17.81 7.82
CA GLN A 44 9.16 -17.30 6.62
C GLN A 44 9.22 -18.36 5.52
N ILE A 45 8.75 -18.02 4.32
CA ILE A 45 8.86 -18.83 3.11
C ILE A 45 9.79 -18.10 2.16
N LYS A 46 11.02 -18.59 2.01
CA LYS A 46 12.01 -18.01 1.10
C LYS A 46 11.68 -18.34 -0.35
N CYS A 47 11.25 -17.35 -1.09
CA CYS A 47 10.85 -17.48 -2.49
C CYS A 47 10.89 -16.12 -3.19
N ASP A 48 11.34 -16.12 -4.44
CA ASP A 48 11.15 -14.97 -5.33
C ASP A 48 9.92 -15.23 -6.22
N ILE A 49 8.77 -14.71 -5.80
CA ILE A 49 7.52 -14.91 -6.52
C ILE A 49 7.56 -14.38 -7.96
N ARG A 50 8.47 -13.47 -8.30
CA ARG A 50 8.53 -12.86 -9.64
C ARG A 50 9.35 -13.70 -10.63
N THR A 51 10.37 -14.42 -10.15
CA THR A 51 11.28 -15.21 -11.00
C THR A 51 11.02 -16.71 -10.96
N GLU A 52 10.55 -17.25 -9.83
CA GLU A 52 10.27 -18.70 -9.71
C GLU A 52 8.99 -19.10 -10.45
N LYS A 53 8.91 -20.34 -10.93
CA LYS A 53 7.73 -20.86 -11.66
C LYS A 53 6.53 -21.08 -10.71
N PRO A 54 5.28 -20.85 -11.16
CA PRO A 54 4.09 -21.06 -10.34
C PRO A 54 4.01 -22.43 -9.66
N GLU A 55 4.38 -23.51 -10.39
CA GLU A 55 4.34 -24.87 -9.87
C GLU A 55 5.32 -25.09 -8.72
N ASP A 56 6.51 -24.49 -8.80
CA ASP A 56 7.54 -24.63 -7.77
C ASP A 56 7.17 -23.80 -6.52
N ILE A 57 6.55 -22.65 -6.71
CA ILE A 57 5.98 -21.85 -5.61
C ILE A 57 4.88 -22.64 -4.90
N ARG A 58 3.93 -23.24 -5.64
CA ARG A 58 2.87 -24.07 -5.07
C ARG A 58 3.45 -25.24 -4.24
N LYS A 59 4.46 -25.96 -4.74
CA LYS A 59 5.13 -27.05 -4.00
C LYS A 59 5.76 -26.53 -2.69
N LYS A 60 6.40 -25.36 -2.71
CA LYS A 60 6.95 -24.75 -1.50
C LYS A 60 5.86 -24.42 -0.46
N LEU A 61 4.74 -23.86 -0.92
CA LEU A 61 3.59 -23.55 -0.06
C LEU A 61 3.01 -24.84 0.56
N GLU A 62 2.77 -25.87 -0.25
CA GLU A 62 2.27 -27.16 0.20
C GLU A 62 3.20 -27.81 1.24
N LYS A 63 4.52 -27.80 0.97
CA LYS A 63 5.52 -28.34 1.91
C LYS A 63 5.53 -27.58 3.25
N THR A 64 5.35 -26.27 3.22
CA THR A 64 5.39 -25.43 4.44
C THR A 64 4.14 -25.61 5.28
N LEU A 65 2.97 -25.74 4.64
CA LEU A 65 1.70 -25.89 5.33
C LEU A 65 1.45 -27.32 5.85
N GLY A 66 2.24 -28.30 5.38
CA GLY A 66 2.03 -29.71 5.65
C GLY A 66 0.78 -30.29 4.96
N ASP A 67 0.62 -31.61 5.00
CA ASP A 67 -0.60 -32.26 4.52
C ASP A 67 -1.78 -31.83 5.39
N VAL A 68 -2.66 -31.02 4.86
CA VAL A 68 -3.94 -30.68 5.51
C VAL A 68 -4.77 -31.97 5.49
N LYS A 69 -4.80 -32.71 6.62
CA LYS A 69 -5.79 -33.78 6.81
C LYS A 69 -7.18 -33.18 6.59
N PRO A 70 -8.01 -33.73 5.71
CA PRO A 70 -9.35 -33.22 5.53
C PRO A 70 -10.04 -33.21 6.89
N ALA A 71 -10.59 -32.06 7.29
CA ALA A 71 -11.39 -31.95 8.50
C ALA A 71 -12.50 -33.03 8.39
N ALA A 72 -12.59 -33.94 9.37
CA ALA A 72 -13.59 -34.96 9.40
C ALA A 72 -14.96 -34.29 9.23
N GLN A 73 -15.63 -34.55 8.11
CA GLN A 73 -17.00 -34.10 7.91
C GLN A 73 -17.80 -34.67 9.05
N SER A 74 -18.39 -33.82 9.87
CA SER A 74 -19.33 -34.27 10.89
C SER A 74 -20.48 -34.98 10.17
N GLY A 75 -20.56 -36.28 10.31
CA GLY A 75 -21.55 -37.15 9.65
C GLY A 75 -23.02 -36.88 10.05
N PHE A 76 -23.32 -35.70 10.54
CA PHE A 76 -24.64 -35.29 10.99
C PHE A 76 -25.55 -34.87 9.82
N VAL A 77 -24.98 -34.15 8.81
CA VAL A 77 -25.79 -33.68 7.68
C VAL A 77 -26.13 -34.80 6.69
N SER A 78 -25.24 -35.78 6.47
CA SER A 78 -25.52 -36.91 5.58
C SER A 78 -26.57 -37.87 6.16
N LYS A 79 -26.60 -38.04 7.49
CA LYS A 79 -27.64 -38.85 8.17
C LYS A 79 -29.01 -38.18 8.17
N LEU A 80 -29.06 -36.85 8.10
CA LEU A 80 -30.34 -36.11 8.04
C LEU A 80 -30.97 -36.19 6.64
N LEU A 81 -30.15 -36.02 5.58
CA LEU A 81 -30.60 -36.10 4.18
C LEU A 81 -31.05 -37.50 3.76
N SER A 82 -30.38 -38.56 4.22
CA SER A 82 -30.79 -39.94 3.91
C SER A 82 -32.13 -40.37 4.55
N LYS A 83 -32.53 -39.70 5.65
CA LYS A 83 -33.84 -39.89 6.29
C LYS A 83 -35.00 -39.18 5.60
N ILE A 84 -34.71 -38.13 4.83
CA ILE A 84 -35.74 -37.29 4.18
C ILE A 84 -36.05 -37.77 2.76
N THR A 85 -35.11 -38.38 2.04
CA THR A 85 -35.29 -38.72 0.61
C THR A 85 -35.59 -40.15 0.27
N GLY A 86 -35.52 -41.12 1.22
CA GLY A 86 -35.93 -42.51 1.01
C GLY A 86 -35.30 -43.24 -0.19
N SER A 87 -34.30 -42.66 -0.86
CA SER A 87 -33.74 -43.19 -2.11
C SER A 87 -32.54 -44.11 -1.85
N LYS A 88 -32.62 -45.33 -2.40
CA LYS A 88 -31.59 -46.38 -2.34
C LYS A 88 -30.56 -46.28 -3.49
N ASN A 89 -30.55 -45.24 -4.28
CA ASN A 89 -29.55 -45.07 -5.34
C ASN A 89 -28.30 -44.41 -4.79
N LYS A 90 -27.16 -45.13 -4.83
CA LYS A 90 -25.84 -44.55 -4.61
C LYS A 90 -25.63 -43.43 -5.66
N PRO A 91 -25.38 -42.18 -5.28
CA PRO A 91 -24.91 -41.23 -6.24
C PRO A 91 -23.48 -41.59 -6.66
N GLU A 92 -23.23 -41.64 -7.97
CA GLU A 92 -21.89 -41.76 -8.51
C GLU A 92 -20.98 -40.65 -7.95
N GLU A 93 -19.86 -41.09 -7.36
CA GLU A 93 -18.80 -40.25 -6.85
C GLU A 93 -18.09 -39.53 -8.02
N ASN A 94 -18.69 -38.47 -8.53
CA ASN A 94 -18.02 -37.49 -9.34
C ASN A 94 -18.20 -36.08 -8.74
N VAL A 95 -18.10 -35.96 -7.41
CA VAL A 95 -17.85 -34.67 -6.76
C VAL A 95 -16.35 -34.48 -6.76
N THR A 96 -15.85 -33.75 -7.75
CA THR A 96 -14.50 -33.14 -7.70
C THR A 96 -14.34 -32.50 -6.32
N GLN A 97 -13.56 -33.15 -5.44
CA GLN A 97 -13.26 -32.60 -4.12
C GLN A 97 -12.63 -31.22 -4.35
N LYS A 98 -13.43 -30.19 -4.12
CA LYS A 98 -12.95 -28.79 -4.13
C LYS A 98 -11.83 -28.73 -3.10
N LYS A 99 -10.57 -28.67 -3.55
CA LYS A 99 -9.41 -28.59 -2.69
C LYS A 99 -9.65 -27.43 -1.73
N LEU A 100 -9.72 -27.71 -0.43
CA LEU A 100 -9.96 -26.69 0.60
C LEU A 100 -8.90 -25.60 0.46
N ALA A 101 -9.32 -24.36 0.45
CA ALA A 101 -8.41 -23.22 0.43
C ALA A 101 -7.41 -23.34 1.59
N GLN A 102 -6.14 -23.19 1.32
CA GLN A 102 -5.08 -23.34 2.32
C GLN A 102 -4.93 -22.09 3.19
N PHE A 103 -5.18 -20.90 2.60
CA PHE A 103 -5.15 -19.63 3.31
C PHE A 103 -6.55 -19.04 3.42
N ASP A 104 -6.85 -18.40 4.54
CA ASP A 104 -8.03 -17.56 4.65
C ASP A 104 -7.84 -16.29 3.84
N VAL A 105 -6.61 -15.72 3.87
CA VAL A 105 -6.26 -14.48 3.14
C VAL A 105 -4.86 -14.60 2.53
N VAL A 106 -4.72 -14.16 1.29
CA VAL A 106 -3.42 -13.87 0.66
C VAL A 106 -3.38 -12.38 0.34
N VAL A 107 -2.28 -11.70 0.66
CA VAL A 107 -2.09 -10.28 0.37
C VAL A 107 -0.82 -10.08 -0.44
N ASP A 108 -0.91 -9.43 -1.60
CA ASP A 108 0.28 -9.02 -2.35
C ASP A 108 0.55 -7.52 -2.20
N PHE A 109 1.67 -7.20 -1.55
CA PHE A 109 2.18 -5.85 -1.35
C PHE A 109 3.19 -5.41 -2.42
N ILE A 110 3.60 -6.30 -3.32
CA ILE A 110 4.70 -6.09 -4.27
C ILE A 110 4.35 -6.40 -5.73
N ALA A 111 3.07 -6.52 -6.08
CA ALA A 111 2.63 -6.56 -7.46
C ALA A 111 2.55 -5.12 -8.02
N PHE A 112 3.29 -4.84 -9.07
CA PHE A 112 3.41 -3.50 -9.65
C PHE A 112 2.99 -3.43 -11.13
N VAL A 113 3.02 -4.54 -11.84
CA VAL A 113 2.71 -4.63 -13.27
C VAL A 113 1.75 -5.79 -13.54
N PRO A 114 1.01 -5.80 -14.68
CA PRO A 114 -0.01 -6.79 -14.98
C PRO A 114 0.48 -8.25 -14.91
N ASP A 115 1.70 -8.54 -15.37
CA ASP A 115 2.28 -9.88 -15.32
C ASP A 115 2.40 -10.42 -13.87
N HIS A 116 2.59 -9.51 -12.89
CA HIS A 116 2.66 -9.91 -11.50
C HIS A 116 1.31 -10.47 -11.01
N VAL A 117 0.22 -9.75 -11.26
CA VAL A 117 -1.12 -10.18 -10.82
C VAL A 117 -1.66 -11.36 -11.62
N GLN A 118 -1.26 -11.49 -12.90
CA GLN A 118 -1.57 -12.67 -13.69
C GLN A 118 -0.92 -13.91 -13.08
N LYS A 119 0.35 -13.83 -12.73
CA LYS A 119 1.08 -14.90 -12.05
C LYS A 119 0.52 -15.22 -10.68
N ASP A 120 0.12 -14.20 -9.92
CA ASP A 120 -0.55 -14.39 -8.63
C ASP A 120 -1.85 -15.17 -8.80
N PHE A 121 -2.66 -14.85 -9.81
CA PHE A 121 -3.86 -15.62 -10.14
C PHE A 121 -3.52 -17.10 -10.42
N GLU A 122 -2.50 -17.39 -11.24
CA GLU A 122 -2.08 -18.75 -11.55
C GLU A 122 -1.65 -19.54 -10.29
N ILE A 123 -1.00 -18.86 -9.33
CA ILE A 123 -0.55 -19.49 -8.09
C ILE A 123 -1.71 -19.69 -7.12
N PHE A 124 -2.55 -18.67 -6.90
CA PHE A 124 -3.46 -18.63 -5.75
C PHE A 124 -4.92 -18.98 -6.07
N ASN A 125 -5.30 -19.12 -7.35
CA ASN A 125 -6.65 -19.52 -7.71
C ASN A 125 -6.99 -20.89 -7.09
N GLY A 126 -8.03 -20.92 -6.24
CA GLY A 126 -8.44 -22.09 -5.46
C GLY A 126 -7.59 -22.39 -4.22
N LEU A 127 -6.57 -21.55 -3.89
CA LEU A 127 -5.73 -21.72 -2.70
C LEU A 127 -6.00 -20.70 -1.58
N CYS A 128 -6.85 -19.71 -1.81
CA CYS A 128 -7.25 -18.73 -0.79
C CYS A 128 -8.74 -18.45 -0.82
N ARG A 129 -9.28 -18.01 0.31
CA ARG A 129 -10.68 -17.54 0.43
C ARG A 129 -10.85 -16.08 0.08
N GLN A 130 -9.76 -15.30 0.20
CA GLN A 130 -9.69 -13.90 -0.19
C GLN A 130 -8.28 -13.61 -0.68
N PHE A 131 -8.16 -12.91 -1.80
CA PHE A 131 -6.91 -12.35 -2.30
C PHE A 131 -6.99 -10.83 -2.23
N ILE A 132 -6.08 -10.17 -1.52
CA ILE A 132 -6.05 -8.72 -1.40
C ILE A 132 -4.88 -8.18 -2.22
N PHE A 133 -5.19 -7.35 -3.20
CA PHE A 133 -4.22 -6.63 -4.01
C PHE A 133 -4.03 -5.21 -3.50
N ILE A 134 -2.78 -4.79 -3.30
CA ILE A 134 -2.44 -3.41 -2.94
C ILE A 134 -2.20 -2.62 -4.23
N SER A 135 -3.20 -1.83 -4.60
CA SER A 135 -3.15 -0.87 -5.70
C SER A 135 -2.57 0.48 -5.24
N SER A 136 -3.06 1.59 -5.75
CA SER A 136 -2.66 2.95 -5.35
C SER A 136 -3.77 3.96 -5.63
N ALA A 137 -3.92 4.95 -4.76
CA ALA A 137 -4.80 6.09 -5.01
C ALA A 137 -4.31 7.01 -6.14
N SER A 138 -3.04 6.89 -6.54
CA SER A 138 -2.53 7.60 -7.73
C SER A 138 -3.18 7.13 -9.05
N ALA A 139 -3.87 5.98 -9.03
CA ALA A 139 -4.64 5.45 -10.16
C ALA A 139 -5.88 6.31 -10.49
N TYR A 140 -6.43 7.05 -9.53
CA TYR A 140 -7.56 7.95 -9.80
C TYR A 140 -7.20 9.02 -10.82
N GLN A 141 -8.21 9.47 -11.56
CA GLN A 141 -8.07 10.45 -12.65
C GLN A 141 -7.21 11.65 -12.26
N LYS A 142 -6.26 11.99 -13.11
CA LYS A 142 -5.41 13.18 -13.02
C LYS A 142 -5.43 14.01 -14.33
N PRO A 143 -5.69 15.31 -14.26
CA PRO A 143 -6.13 16.03 -13.07
C PRO A 143 -7.53 15.56 -12.62
N PRO A 144 -7.86 15.66 -11.32
CA PRO A 144 -9.16 15.23 -10.82
C PRO A 144 -10.26 16.19 -11.30
N SER A 145 -11.41 15.64 -11.70
CA SER A 145 -12.59 16.44 -12.04
C SER A 145 -13.32 17.00 -10.81
N ASN A 146 -13.05 16.40 -9.64
CA ASN A 146 -13.55 16.82 -8.33
C ASN A 146 -12.46 16.55 -7.28
N TYR A 147 -12.27 17.47 -6.36
CA TYR A 147 -11.32 17.29 -5.25
C TYR A 147 -11.75 16.17 -4.27
N LEU A 148 -13.05 15.88 -4.17
CA LEU A 148 -13.58 14.78 -3.37
C LEU A 148 -13.49 13.47 -4.17
N VAL A 149 -12.65 12.58 -3.73
CA VAL A 149 -12.37 11.29 -4.37
C VAL A 149 -13.15 10.18 -3.67
N THR A 150 -13.90 9.41 -4.45
CA THR A 150 -14.59 8.18 -4.04
C THR A 150 -14.02 6.99 -4.83
N GLU A 151 -14.34 5.76 -4.44
CA GLU A 151 -13.91 4.59 -5.20
C GLU A 151 -14.54 4.50 -6.61
N SER A 152 -15.61 5.25 -6.86
CA SER A 152 -16.24 5.39 -8.19
C SER A 152 -15.62 6.48 -9.06
N THR A 153 -14.69 7.28 -8.52
CA THR A 153 -13.91 8.24 -9.32
C THR A 153 -13.18 7.48 -10.45
N PRO A 154 -13.27 7.95 -11.71
CA PRO A 154 -12.62 7.28 -12.84
C PRO A 154 -11.12 7.05 -12.61
N LEU A 155 -10.59 5.99 -13.22
CA LEU A 155 -9.16 5.68 -13.21
C LEU A 155 -8.54 6.20 -14.51
N ALA A 156 -7.65 7.19 -14.41
CA ALA A 156 -6.90 7.73 -15.54
C ALA A 156 -5.75 8.57 -15.06
N ASN A 157 -4.53 8.12 -15.28
CA ASN A 157 -3.33 8.91 -14.95
C ASN A 157 -2.34 8.87 -16.11
N PRO A 158 -2.38 9.86 -17.02
CA PRO A 158 -1.49 9.89 -18.18
C PRO A 158 -0.04 10.22 -17.83
N TYR A 159 0.23 10.76 -16.65
CA TYR A 159 1.54 11.29 -16.26
C TYR A 159 2.46 10.25 -15.60
N TRP A 160 1.90 9.12 -15.09
CA TRP A 160 2.68 8.18 -14.30
C TRP A 160 2.50 6.73 -14.76
N GLN A 161 3.59 6.11 -15.27
CA GLN A 161 3.55 4.71 -15.70
C GLN A 161 3.15 3.76 -14.59
N TYR A 162 3.68 3.99 -13.38
CA TYR A 162 3.30 3.21 -12.19
C TYR A 162 1.77 3.18 -11.98
N SER A 163 1.10 4.33 -12.13
CA SER A 163 -0.36 4.41 -11.97
C SER A 163 -1.10 3.71 -13.09
N ARG A 164 -0.64 3.83 -14.35
CA ARG A 164 -1.20 3.09 -15.50
C ARG A 164 -1.09 1.58 -15.27
N ASP A 165 0.06 1.10 -14.82
CA ASP A 165 0.27 -0.33 -14.52
C ASP A 165 -0.66 -0.82 -13.41
N LYS A 166 -0.88 -0.01 -12.36
CA LYS A 166 -1.84 -0.34 -11.29
C LYS A 166 -3.28 -0.40 -11.79
N ILE A 167 -3.67 0.50 -12.71
CA ILE A 167 -5.00 0.47 -13.34
C ILE A 167 -5.19 -0.85 -14.08
N ILE A 168 -4.24 -1.24 -14.93
CA ILE A 168 -4.32 -2.50 -15.69
C ILE A 168 -4.33 -3.71 -14.75
N CYS A 169 -3.54 -3.68 -13.65
CA CYS A 169 -3.59 -4.75 -12.63
C CYS A 169 -5.00 -4.91 -12.04
N GLU A 170 -5.68 -3.81 -11.73
CA GLU A 170 -7.05 -3.85 -11.20
C GLU A 170 -8.04 -4.42 -12.24
N GLU A 171 -7.92 -4.00 -13.49
CA GLU A 171 -8.76 -4.50 -14.61
C GLU A 171 -8.62 -6.02 -14.77
N VAL A 172 -7.37 -6.53 -14.83
CA VAL A 172 -7.07 -7.97 -14.92
C VAL A 172 -7.69 -8.73 -13.75
N LEU A 173 -7.50 -8.26 -12.52
CA LEU A 173 -8.02 -8.94 -11.34
C LEU A 173 -9.55 -8.93 -11.26
N MET A 174 -10.18 -7.81 -11.63
CA MET A 174 -11.64 -7.72 -11.69
C MET A 174 -12.24 -8.57 -12.80
N GLU A 175 -11.54 -8.76 -13.94
CA GLU A 175 -11.90 -9.72 -14.97
C GLU A 175 -11.84 -11.15 -14.39
N ARG A 176 -10.75 -11.54 -13.73
CA ARG A 176 -10.62 -12.86 -13.07
C ARG A 176 -11.72 -13.11 -12.03
N TYR A 177 -12.09 -12.08 -11.27
CA TYR A 177 -13.24 -12.18 -10.35
C TYR A 177 -14.54 -12.50 -11.08
N ARG A 178 -14.86 -11.79 -12.16
CA ARG A 178 -16.11 -11.99 -12.94
C ARG A 178 -16.15 -13.35 -13.63
N ASP A 179 -15.02 -13.75 -14.23
CA ASP A 179 -14.98 -14.95 -15.09
C ASP A 179 -14.81 -16.25 -14.33
N THR A 180 -14.08 -16.22 -13.21
CA THR A 180 -13.68 -17.43 -12.49
C THR A 180 -14.11 -17.46 -11.02
N GLY A 181 -14.63 -16.36 -10.49
CA GLY A 181 -14.93 -16.21 -9.08
C GLY A 181 -13.68 -16.07 -8.20
N PHE A 182 -12.53 -15.65 -8.76
CA PHE A 182 -11.32 -15.39 -7.97
C PHE A 182 -11.61 -14.31 -6.91
N PRO A 183 -11.43 -14.61 -5.58
CA PRO A 183 -12.02 -13.84 -4.50
C PRO A 183 -11.21 -12.57 -4.18
N ILE A 184 -11.19 -11.61 -5.10
CA ILE A 184 -10.37 -10.39 -5.03
C ILE A 184 -10.97 -9.32 -4.12
N THR A 185 -10.10 -8.62 -3.40
CA THR A 185 -10.34 -7.31 -2.79
C THR A 185 -9.21 -6.38 -3.23
N ILE A 186 -9.53 -5.20 -3.73
CA ILE A 186 -8.54 -4.21 -4.16
C ILE A 186 -8.47 -3.10 -3.12
N VAL A 187 -7.27 -2.78 -2.64
CA VAL A 187 -7.04 -1.68 -1.70
C VAL A 187 -6.17 -0.61 -2.34
N ARG A 188 -6.64 0.64 -2.34
CA ARG A 188 -5.92 1.81 -2.85
C ARG A 188 -5.42 2.66 -1.68
N PRO A 189 -4.18 2.47 -1.20
CA PRO A 189 -3.58 3.39 -0.25
C PRO A 189 -3.28 4.74 -0.90
N SER A 190 -3.41 5.83 -0.14
CA SER A 190 -2.83 7.12 -0.46
C SER A 190 -1.42 7.22 0.14
N HIS A 191 -0.95 8.39 0.54
CA HIS A 191 0.38 8.57 1.12
C HIS A 191 0.44 7.98 2.53
N THR A 192 0.71 6.68 2.60
CA THR A 192 0.94 5.99 3.87
C THR A 192 2.41 6.10 4.26
N TYR A 193 2.68 6.52 5.49
CA TYR A 193 4.01 6.72 6.03
C TYR A 193 4.22 5.98 7.35
N ASP A 194 5.47 5.87 7.77
CA ASP A 194 5.87 5.22 9.02
C ASP A 194 7.03 5.98 9.69
N GLU A 195 7.57 5.42 10.77
CA GLU A 195 8.61 6.04 11.58
C GLU A 195 9.97 6.19 10.86
N ARG A 196 10.12 5.71 9.62
CA ARG A 196 11.41 5.65 8.90
C ARG A 196 11.66 6.84 7.99
N SER A 197 10.61 7.51 7.52
CA SER A 197 10.73 8.61 6.56
C SER A 197 9.55 9.56 6.67
N VAL A 198 9.79 10.85 6.78
CA VAL A 198 8.72 11.86 6.78
C VAL A 198 8.09 11.98 5.38
N PRO A 199 6.80 12.26 5.29
CA PRO A 199 6.12 12.49 4.02
C PRO A 199 6.56 13.83 3.41
N LEU A 200 7.09 13.78 2.19
CA LEU A 200 7.56 14.96 1.44
C LEU A 200 7.02 14.97 0.01
N GLY A 201 6.81 16.16 -0.53
CA GLY A 201 6.48 16.35 -1.95
C GLY A 201 7.72 16.18 -2.84
N VAL A 202 8.78 16.88 -2.49
CA VAL A 202 10.04 16.91 -3.24
C VAL A 202 11.16 16.32 -2.38
N HIS A 203 11.78 15.23 -2.84
CA HIS A 203 12.89 14.57 -2.16
C HIS A 203 13.76 13.79 -3.16
N GLY A 204 14.98 13.46 -2.75
CA GLY A 204 15.91 12.63 -3.51
C GLY A 204 15.64 11.13 -3.43
N LYS A 205 16.54 10.33 -4.01
CA LYS A 205 16.42 8.86 -4.08
C LYS A 205 16.60 8.17 -2.73
N ASN A 206 17.31 8.78 -1.79
CA ASN A 206 17.63 8.22 -0.48
C ASN A 206 16.55 8.49 0.59
N GLY A 207 15.37 9.00 0.20
CA GLY A 207 14.26 9.29 1.12
C GLY A 207 14.28 10.71 1.66
N SER A 208 13.75 10.90 2.88
CA SER A 208 13.49 12.24 3.42
C SER A 208 14.66 12.90 4.13
N TRP A 209 15.69 12.13 4.52
CA TRP A 209 16.74 12.65 5.40
C TRP A 209 17.46 13.90 4.84
N GLN A 210 17.79 13.93 3.54
CA GLN A 210 18.48 15.08 2.98
C GLN A 210 17.67 16.37 3.09
N VAL A 211 16.34 16.30 2.98
CA VAL A 211 15.47 17.47 3.17
C VAL A 211 15.45 17.90 4.64
N LEU A 212 15.36 16.95 5.59
CA LEU A 212 15.47 17.27 7.02
C LEU A 212 16.82 17.89 7.36
N LYS A 213 17.91 17.33 6.81
CA LYS A 213 19.27 17.87 6.99
C LYS A 213 19.39 19.29 6.47
N ARG A 214 18.84 19.59 5.28
CA ARG A 214 18.79 20.96 4.74
C ARG A 214 18.08 21.91 5.71
N MET A 215 16.94 21.49 6.26
CA MET A 215 16.20 22.29 7.23
C MET A 215 17.04 22.54 8.51
N ILE A 216 17.68 21.50 9.06
CA ILE A 216 18.54 21.60 10.24
C ILE A 216 19.75 22.50 9.98
N ASP A 217 20.35 22.43 8.79
CA ASP A 217 21.49 23.26 8.38
C ASP A 217 21.06 24.71 8.01
N GLY A 218 19.78 25.05 8.14
CA GLY A 218 19.23 26.38 7.81
C GLY A 218 19.20 26.70 6.31
N LYS A 219 19.34 25.68 5.46
CA LYS A 219 19.20 25.80 4.00
C LYS A 219 17.72 25.83 3.59
N PRO A 220 17.37 26.52 2.50
CA PRO A 220 16.02 26.51 1.98
C PRO A 220 15.63 25.14 1.40
N VAL A 221 14.36 24.76 1.54
CA VAL A 221 13.78 23.54 0.97
C VAL A 221 12.75 23.87 -0.09
N ILE A 222 12.60 22.98 -1.07
CA ILE A 222 11.70 23.18 -2.20
C ILE A 222 10.33 22.61 -1.86
N ILE A 223 9.27 23.43 -2.02
CA ILE A 223 7.88 23.03 -2.03
C ILE A 223 7.36 23.17 -3.46
N HIS A 224 6.71 22.13 -3.99
CA HIS A 224 6.17 22.15 -5.35
C HIS A 224 4.91 23.00 -5.45
N GLY A 225 4.73 23.64 -6.61
CA GLY A 225 3.63 24.56 -6.85
C GLY A 225 3.71 25.76 -5.91
N ASP A 226 2.58 26.22 -5.44
CA ASP A 226 2.42 27.24 -4.38
C ASP A 226 2.28 26.58 -2.98
N GLY A 227 2.36 25.27 -2.90
CA GLY A 227 2.22 24.49 -1.68
C GLY A 227 0.79 24.43 -1.14
N THR A 228 -0.23 24.86 -1.89
CA THR A 228 -1.64 24.90 -1.42
C THR A 228 -2.45 23.66 -1.79
N SER A 229 -1.95 22.78 -2.65
CA SER A 229 -2.64 21.54 -2.97
C SER A 229 -2.85 20.69 -1.72
N LEU A 230 -4.10 20.18 -1.56
CA LEU A 230 -4.50 19.36 -0.41
C LEU A 230 -3.99 17.93 -0.55
N TRP A 231 -3.45 17.42 0.54
CA TRP A 231 -2.88 16.08 0.59
C TRP A 231 -3.31 15.33 1.86
N THR A 232 -3.52 14.02 1.72
CA THR A 232 -3.94 13.16 2.84
C THR A 232 -2.80 12.24 3.23
N LEU A 233 -2.34 12.36 4.49
CA LEU A 233 -1.32 11.52 5.09
C LEU A 233 -1.99 10.48 6.01
N THR A 234 -1.60 9.22 5.86
CA THR A 234 -2.13 8.14 6.69
C THR A 234 -0.99 7.42 7.39
N HIS A 235 -0.96 7.45 8.72
CA HIS A 235 0.04 6.68 9.46
C HIS A 235 -0.21 5.18 9.26
N ASN A 236 0.85 4.38 9.13
CA ASN A 236 0.74 2.95 8.84
C ASN A 236 -0.02 2.15 9.89
N SER A 237 -0.03 2.59 11.16
CA SER A 237 -0.81 1.97 12.23
C SER A 237 -2.31 2.13 12.01
N ASP A 238 -2.76 3.29 11.56
CA ASP A 238 -4.17 3.54 11.24
C ASP A 238 -4.58 2.77 9.99
N PHE A 239 -3.71 2.75 8.97
CA PHE A 239 -3.91 1.90 7.81
C PHE A 239 -4.07 0.43 8.21
N ALA A 240 -3.20 -0.09 9.08
CA ALA A 240 -3.26 -1.46 9.57
C ALA A 240 -4.56 -1.75 10.34
N ASN A 241 -5.05 -0.79 11.16
CA ASN A 241 -6.30 -0.92 11.91
C ASN A 241 -7.54 -1.07 11.01
N ALA A 242 -7.58 -0.39 9.87
CA ALA A 242 -8.63 -0.59 8.89
C ALA A 242 -8.44 -1.90 8.13
N PHE A 243 -7.22 -2.15 7.65
CA PHE A 243 -6.88 -3.26 6.78
C PHE A 243 -7.15 -4.62 7.42
N ILE A 244 -6.80 -4.80 8.70
CA ILE A 244 -7.02 -6.06 9.41
C ILE A 244 -8.51 -6.46 9.48
N ARG A 245 -9.42 -5.48 9.41
CA ARG A 245 -10.88 -5.70 9.39
C ARG A 245 -11.41 -6.05 8.01
N LEU A 246 -10.64 -5.81 6.95
CA LEU A 246 -10.93 -6.29 5.60
C LEU A 246 -10.46 -7.72 5.40
N MET A 247 -9.42 -8.14 6.15
CA MET A 247 -8.89 -9.50 6.06
C MET A 247 -9.91 -10.53 6.54
N GLY A 248 -10.30 -11.43 5.65
CA GLY A 248 -11.33 -12.43 5.91
C GLY A 248 -12.76 -11.91 5.91
N ASN A 249 -12.99 -10.65 5.55
CA ASN A 249 -14.31 -10.07 5.41
C ASN A 249 -14.93 -10.42 4.05
N ILE A 250 -15.94 -11.28 4.06
CA ILE A 250 -16.62 -11.75 2.84
C ILE A 250 -17.30 -10.59 2.07
N HIS A 251 -17.71 -9.54 2.76
CA HIS A 251 -18.34 -8.35 2.15
C HIS A 251 -17.33 -7.43 1.45
N ALA A 252 -16.02 -7.69 1.62
CA ALA A 252 -14.97 -6.97 0.90
C ALA A 252 -14.58 -7.67 -0.41
N ILE A 253 -15.07 -8.90 -0.66
CA ILE A 253 -14.78 -9.64 -1.90
C ILE A 253 -15.53 -8.98 -3.06
N GLY A 254 -14.82 -8.71 -4.15
CA GLY A 254 -15.31 -7.97 -5.31
C GLY A 254 -15.30 -6.46 -5.13
N GLU A 255 -14.85 -5.96 -3.97
CA GLU A 255 -14.82 -4.53 -3.66
C GLU A 255 -13.45 -3.89 -3.92
N VAL A 256 -13.51 -2.62 -4.33
CA VAL A 256 -12.37 -1.70 -4.34
C VAL A 256 -12.54 -0.73 -3.20
N VAL A 257 -11.50 -0.50 -2.41
CA VAL A 257 -11.57 0.34 -1.19
C VAL A 257 -10.30 1.19 -1.09
N HIS A 258 -10.42 2.48 -0.83
CA HIS A 258 -9.27 3.24 -0.33
C HIS A 258 -9.27 3.27 1.21
N ILE A 259 -8.08 3.32 1.79
CA ILE A 259 -7.87 3.45 3.24
C ILE A 259 -7.01 4.69 3.45
N THR A 260 -7.60 5.73 4.03
CA THR A 260 -6.92 7.00 4.27
C THR A 260 -7.35 7.62 5.60
N SER A 261 -6.59 8.61 6.07
CA SER A 261 -7.04 9.51 7.13
C SER A 261 -8.20 10.39 6.63
N ASP A 262 -9.00 10.92 7.55
CA ASP A 262 -9.99 11.96 7.26
C ASP A 262 -9.35 13.38 7.26
N GLU A 263 -8.08 13.50 7.67
CA GLU A 263 -7.34 14.75 7.72
C GLU A 263 -6.71 15.06 6.37
N SER A 264 -6.92 16.28 5.87
CA SER A 264 -6.28 16.80 4.65
C SER A 264 -5.55 18.10 4.97
N LEU A 265 -4.31 18.20 4.54
CA LEU A 265 -3.43 19.32 4.79
C LEU A 265 -2.85 19.85 3.48
N THR A 266 -2.55 21.15 3.43
CA THR A 266 -1.73 21.70 2.34
C THR A 266 -0.27 21.26 2.51
N TRP A 267 0.50 21.25 1.43
CA TRP A 267 1.92 20.97 1.54
C TRP A 267 2.65 22.02 2.39
N ASN A 268 2.21 23.28 2.36
CA ASN A 268 2.74 24.30 3.25
C ASN A 268 2.55 23.94 4.72
N GLN A 269 1.37 23.42 5.10
CA GLN A 269 1.13 22.96 6.46
C GLN A 269 1.98 21.74 6.82
N ILE A 270 2.15 20.77 5.89
CA ILE A 270 2.99 19.59 6.12
C ILE A 270 4.44 20.00 6.39
N TYR A 271 5.02 20.88 5.55
CA TYR A 271 6.40 21.37 5.76
C TYR A 271 6.53 22.20 7.03
N GLN A 272 5.53 23.01 7.38
CA GLN A 272 5.53 23.76 8.64
C GLN A 272 5.51 22.81 9.86
N ILE A 273 4.69 21.77 9.85
CA ILE A 273 4.67 20.72 10.90
C ILE A 273 6.05 20.07 11.05
N ILE A 274 6.75 19.80 9.95
CA ILE A 274 8.12 19.26 9.98
C ILE A 274 9.08 20.25 10.65
N ALA A 275 9.03 21.53 10.27
CA ALA A 275 9.89 22.58 10.84
C ALA A 275 9.61 22.78 12.33
N ASP A 276 8.33 22.80 12.73
CA ASP A 276 7.92 22.91 14.14
C ASP A 276 8.42 21.72 14.97
N ALA A 277 8.33 20.49 14.41
CA ALA A 277 8.83 19.30 15.07
C ALA A 277 10.36 19.27 15.24
N LEU A 278 11.08 19.95 14.34
CA LEU A 278 12.54 20.18 14.43
C LEU A 278 12.89 21.40 15.29
N SER A 279 11.91 22.21 15.70
CA SER A 279 12.09 23.49 16.42
C SER A 279 12.96 24.50 15.64
N ILE A 280 12.71 24.64 14.34
CA ILE A 280 13.44 25.54 13.45
C ILE A 280 12.45 26.40 12.64
N GLU A 281 12.96 27.53 12.08
CA GLU A 281 12.24 28.34 11.12
C GLU A 281 12.23 27.66 9.73
N LEU A 282 11.06 27.57 9.10
CA LEU A 282 10.92 27.03 7.75
C LEU A 282 11.41 28.06 6.71
N LYS A 283 12.45 27.71 5.96
CA LYS A 283 12.87 28.44 4.77
C LYS A 283 12.41 27.67 3.53
N ALA A 284 11.28 28.06 2.96
CA ALA A 284 10.70 27.39 1.81
C ALA A 284 10.84 28.23 0.54
N VAL A 285 11.11 27.53 -0.58
CA VAL A 285 11.07 28.11 -1.93
C VAL A 285 10.02 27.34 -2.74
N HIS A 286 9.01 28.08 -3.22
CA HIS A 286 7.93 27.53 -4.02
C HIS A 286 8.32 27.50 -5.50
N ILE A 287 8.25 26.32 -6.11
CA ILE A 287 8.67 26.11 -7.50
C ILE A 287 7.62 25.28 -8.23
N SER A 288 7.19 25.71 -9.41
CA SER A 288 6.15 24.99 -10.16
C SER A 288 6.56 23.53 -10.44
N SER A 289 5.58 22.63 -10.38
CA SER A 289 5.80 21.21 -10.63
C SER A 289 6.35 20.95 -12.03
N GLU A 290 5.91 21.72 -13.03
CA GLU A 290 6.39 21.64 -14.41
C GLU A 290 7.86 22.04 -14.52
N PHE A 291 8.29 23.10 -13.81
CA PHE A 291 9.70 23.51 -13.79
C PHE A 291 10.56 22.44 -13.13
N LEU A 292 10.13 21.90 -11.98
CA LEU A 292 10.83 20.81 -11.30
C LEU A 292 10.95 19.58 -12.21
N THR A 293 9.86 19.19 -12.88
CA THR A 293 9.85 18.07 -13.85
C THR A 293 10.82 18.33 -14.99
N ALA A 294 10.80 19.51 -15.60
CA ALA A 294 11.70 19.85 -16.70
C ALA A 294 13.18 19.83 -16.31
N ARG A 295 13.48 20.17 -15.05
CA ARG A 295 14.85 20.23 -14.51
C ARG A 295 15.34 18.93 -13.87
N SER A 296 14.44 17.98 -13.61
CA SER A 296 14.79 16.70 -12.99
C SER A 296 15.03 15.57 -13.97
N LYS A 297 14.83 15.79 -15.28
CA LYS A 297 14.91 14.76 -16.33
C LYS A 297 15.98 13.71 -16.02
N ASP A 298 15.60 12.45 -16.10
CA ASP A 298 16.45 11.27 -15.89
C ASP A 298 16.98 11.05 -14.45
N LYS A 299 16.81 12.01 -13.54
CA LYS A 299 17.25 11.90 -12.15
C LYS A 299 16.13 11.54 -11.19
N TYR A 300 15.01 12.27 -11.26
CA TYR A 300 13.85 12.14 -10.36
C TYR A 300 12.57 12.11 -11.17
N ASP A 301 11.66 11.18 -10.85
CA ASP A 301 10.32 11.07 -11.47
C ASP A 301 9.34 12.07 -10.85
N PHE A 302 9.58 13.36 -11.14
CA PHE A 302 8.67 14.42 -10.68
C PHE A 302 7.45 14.61 -11.60
N GLU A 303 7.48 14.13 -12.84
CA GLU A 303 6.29 14.11 -13.66
C GLU A 303 5.23 13.19 -13.04
N GLY A 304 5.59 11.95 -12.76
CA GLY A 304 4.68 11.01 -12.09
C GLY A 304 4.37 11.44 -10.65
N GLY A 305 5.41 11.71 -9.87
CA GLY A 305 5.29 11.97 -8.44
C GLY A 305 4.63 13.29 -8.05
N LEU A 306 4.73 14.34 -8.89
CA LEU A 306 4.11 15.66 -8.65
C LEU A 306 2.91 15.89 -9.58
N ILE A 307 3.11 16.02 -10.89
CA ILE A 307 2.04 16.32 -11.84
C ILE A 307 1.01 15.18 -11.85
N GLY A 308 1.48 13.94 -11.86
CA GLY A 308 0.63 12.74 -11.80
C GLY A 308 0.06 12.43 -10.41
N ASP A 309 0.44 13.16 -9.35
CA ASP A 309 -0.01 12.83 -8.00
C ASP A 309 -0.12 14.06 -7.10
N LYS A 310 0.97 14.52 -6.45
CA LYS A 310 0.98 15.43 -5.30
C LYS A 310 0.61 16.89 -5.60
N ALA A 311 0.74 17.35 -6.86
CA ALA A 311 0.33 18.68 -7.27
C ALA A 311 -1.21 18.84 -7.38
N ASN A 312 -1.95 17.74 -7.28
CA ASN A 312 -3.42 17.76 -7.38
C ASN A 312 -4.04 17.63 -5.98
N SER A 313 -4.97 18.54 -5.65
CA SER A 313 -5.73 18.44 -4.42
C SER A 313 -6.62 17.20 -4.43
N VAL A 314 -6.53 16.37 -3.38
CA VAL A 314 -7.37 15.19 -3.18
C VAL A 314 -7.83 15.11 -1.72
N VAL A 315 -9.14 14.92 -1.54
CA VAL A 315 -9.79 14.62 -0.25
C VAL A 315 -10.56 13.33 -0.44
N PHE A 316 -10.38 12.36 0.43
CA PHE A 316 -10.97 11.04 0.27
C PHE A 316 -12.27 10.89 1.07
N ASP A 317 -13.31 10.36 0.43
CA ASP A 317 -14.53 9.94 1.10
C ASP A 317 -14.36 8.54 1.70
N ASN A 318 -14.13 8.45 2.98
CA ASN A 318 -13.91 7.20 3.71
C ASN A 318 -15.21 6.44 4.08
N THR A 319 -16.36 6.80 3.50
CA THR A 319 -17.66 6.15 3.81
C THR A 319 -17.60 4.64 3.56
N LYS A 320 -16.99 4.19 2.46
CA LYS A 320 -16.93 2.78 2.11
C LYS A 320 -16.09 1.97 3.10
N ILE A 321 -14.86 2.43 3.41
CA ILE A 321 -14.03 1.74 4.39
C ILE A 321 -14.67 1.73 5.78
N LYS A 322 -15.31 2.81 6.22
CA LYS A 322 -16.03 2.86 7.51
C LYS A 322 -17.21 1.88 7.56
N ARG A 323 -17.85 1.60 6.42
CA ARG A 323 -18.90 0.58 6.31
C ARG A 323 -18.34 -0.84 6.39
N LEU A 324 -17.22 -1.13 5.68
CA LEU A 324 -16.60 -2.46 5.64
C LEU A 324 -15.77 -2.77 6.89
N ALA A 325 -15.27 -1.75 7.57
CA ALA A 325 -14.52 -1.81 8.82
C ALA A 325 -15.21 -0.97 9.91
N PRO A 326 -16.38 -1.38 10.44
CA PRO A 326 -17.12 -0.59 11.42
C PRO A 326 -16.26 -0.22 12.62
N GLY A 327 -16.36 1.06 13.04
CA GLY A 327 -15.56 1.64 14.12
C GLY A 327 -14.14 2.01 13.71
N PHE A 328 -13.78 1.93 12.43
CA PHE A 328 -12.54 2.51 11.94
C PHE A 328 -12.60 4.05 11.99
N CYS A 329 -11.56 4.63 12.58
CA CYS A 329 -11.24 6.03 12.53
C CYS A 329 -9.71 6.15 12.60
N ALA A 330 -9.11 6.92 11.71
CA ALA A 330 -7.69 7.26 11.81
C ALA A 330 -7.48 8.12 13.05
N LYS A 331 -6.54 7.73 13.92
CA LYS A 331 -6.32 8.34 15.23
C LYS A 331 -5.04 9.15 15.30
N VAL A 332 -4.04 8.77 14.50
CA VAL A 332 -2.76 9.46 14.45
C VAL A 332 -2.91 10.70 13.58
N ARG A 333 -2.91 11.87 14.21
CA ARG A 333 -2.90 13.16 13.51
C ARG A 333 -1.58 13.34 12.78
N ALA A 334 -1.60 14.11 11.70
CA ALA A 334 -0.38 14.31 10.89
C ALA A 334 0.76 14.95 11.70
N ASP A 335 0.47 15.92 12.58
CA ASP A 335 1.46 16.57 13.45
C ASP A 335 2.10 15.59 14.45
N GLU A 336 1.31 14.70 15.04
CA GLU A 336 1.80 13.66 15.95
C GLU A 336 2.64 12.62 15.20
N GLY A 337 2.15 12.09 14.09
CA GLY A 337 2.84 11.08 13.32
C GLY A 337 4.15 11.58 12.70
N ILE A 338 4.17 12.81 12.17
CA ILE A 338 5.40 13.43 11.65
C ILE A 338 6.41 13.62 12.78
N ARG A 339 5.98 14.10 13.96
CA ARG A 339 6.88 14.23 15.13
C ARG A 339 7.46 12.88 15.54
N MET A 340 6.65 11.82 15.62
CA MET A 340 7.13 10.46 15.92
C MET A 340 8.18 10.01 14.90
N THR A 341 7.92 10.23 13.60
CA THR A 341 8.87 9.90 12.54
C THR A 341 10.17 10.65 12.68
N ILE A 342 10.14 11.97 12.92
CA ILE A 342 11.33 12.80 13.08
C ILE A 342 12.14 12.34 14.29
N MET A 343 11.51 12.10 15.44
CA MET A 343 12.20 11.58 16.64
C MET A 343 12.91 10.26 16.34
N ASN A 344 12.25 9.35 15.63
CA ASN A 344 12.84 8.08 15.25
C ASN A 344 14.00 8.25 14.25
N VAL A 345 13.84 9.07 13.23
CA VAL A 345 14.91 9.33 12.24
C VAL A 345 16.14 9.97 12.91
N LEU A 346 15.94 10.89 13.85
CA LEU A 346 17.04 11.51 14.60
C LEU A 346 17.74 10.54 15.57
N ALA A 347 17.00 9.55 16.11
CA ALA A 347 17.56 8.55 17.02
C ALA A 347 18.38 7.46 16.31
N TYR A 348 18.13 7.18 15.03
CA TYR A 348 18.72 6.05 14.29
C TYR A 348 19.51 6.50 13.07
N LYS A 349 20.86 6.47 13.17
CA LYS A 349 21.76 6.91 12.09
C LYS A 349 21.58 6.16 10.78
N GLU A 350 21.16 4.91 10.81
CA GLU A 350 20.89 4.10 9.62
C GLU A 350 19.72 4.63 8.78
N LEU A 351 18.87 5.49 9.34
CA LEU A 351 17.79 6.17 8.64
C LEU A 351 18.26 7.51 8.04
N GLN A 352 19.41 8.01 8.47
CA GLN A 352 19.99 9.30 8.08
C GLN A 352 20.87 9.15 6.84
N LYS A 353 20.26 8.68 5.75
CA LYS A 353 20.98 8.47 4.48
C LYS A 353 21.12 9.80 3.73
N GLU A 354 22.34 10.32 3.69
CA GLU A 354 22.65 11.52 2.91
C GLU A 354 22.47 11.29 1.41
N ASP A 355 22.08 12.34 0.71
CA ASP A 355 21.93 12.41 -0.74
C ASP A 355 22.55 13.72 -1.25
N PRO A 356 23.89 13.79 -1.31
CA PRO A 356 24.59 15.00 -1.76
C PRO A 356 24.20 15.43 -3.17
N GLU A 357 23.91 14.49 -4.06
CA GLU A 357 23.47 14.80 -5.42
C GLU A 357 22.12 15.56 -5.40
N PHE A 358 21.22 15.19 -4.51
CA PHE A 358 19.96 15.91 -4.33
C PHE A 358 20.16 17.27 -3.66
N ASP A 359 21.08 17.37 -2.69
CA ASP A 359 21.44 18.64 -2.03
C ASP A 359 21.95 19.65 -3.05
N ASP A 360 22.95 19.28 -3.85
CA ASP A 360 23.54 20.09 -4.92
C ASP A 360 22.48 20.46 -5.98
N TRP A 361 21.60 19.51 -6.32
CA TRP A 361 20.51 19.76 -7.26
C TRP A 361 19.56 20.85 -6.72
N CYS A 362 19.18 20.80 -5.44
CA CYS A 362 18.35 21.83 -4.81
C CYS A 362 19.04 23.21 -4.84
N ASP A 363 20.32 23.28 -4.48
CA ASP A 363 21.08 24.53 -4.47
C ASP A 363 21.15 25.13 -5.89
N ASN A 364 21.41 24.33 -6.92
CA ASN A 364 21.43 24.75 -8.32
C ASN A 364 20.07 25.25 -8.82
N ILE A 365 18.99 24.57 -8.46
CA ILE A 365 17.63 24.96 -8.85
C ILE A 365 17.27 26.30 -8.22
N ILE A 366 17.54 26.47 -6.92
CA ILE A 366 17.22 27.69 -6.18
C ILE A 366 18.06 28.88 -6.68
N ALA A 367 19.36 28.69 -6.90
CA ALA A 367 20.25 29.73 -7.43
C ALA A 367 19.91 30.16 -8.86
N GLY A 368 19.32 29.27 -9.66
CA GLY A 368 18.91 29.57 -11.05
C GLY A 368 17.52 30.21 -11.18
N LEU A 369 16.83 30.47 -10.08
CA LEU A 369 15.58 31.24 -10.11
C LEU A 369 15.87 32.69 -10.36
N PRO A 370 15.07 33.43 -11.18
CA PRO A 370 15.18 34.85 -11.29
C PRO A 370 14.98 35.46 -9.89
N LEU A 371 15.98 36.18 -9.39
CA LEU A 371 15.82 36.99 -8.19
C LEU A 371 14.67 37.95 -8.48
N ASN A 372 13.57 37.83 -7.73
CA ASN A 372 12.53 38.85 -7.77
C ASN A 372 13.22 40.16 -7.36
N ALA A 373 13.39 41.06 -8.34
CA ALA A 373 13.71 42.43 -8.04
C ALA A 373 12.63 42.91 -7.07
N ASP A 374 13.09 43.38 -5.93
CA ASP A 374 12.35 43.84 -4.77
C ASP A 374 10.96 44.40 -5.09
N THR A 375 9.92 43.83 -4.53
CA THR A 375 8.61 44.45 -4.33
C THR A 375 8.43 44.81 -2.86
#